data_9461634e115f04f97400807346c7d405
#
_entry.id   9461634e115f04f97400807346c7d405
#
_cell.length_a   1.000
_cell.length_b   1.000
_cell.length_c   1.000
_cell.angle_alpha   90.00
_cell.angle_beta   90.00
_cell.angle_gamma   90.00
#
_symmetry.space_group_name_H-M   'P 1'
#
loop_
_entity.id
_entity.type
_entity.pdbx_description
1 polymer ?
#
loop_
_entity_poly.entity_id
_entity_poly.type
_entity_poly.pdbx_seq_one_letter_code
_entity_poly.pdbx_strand_id
1 'polypeptide(L)'
;MKNETKTLDKKIKKEIKTGNVKSAIELCQIGLQKDPTNADLHLRLGDLYLAWHLDIYSSCQYIDEAITEYQIALESYIDSYEIYYKIGVAQFYKGDLDKAINYFENAIKKNSKYAKAYYMLAETYTKKVRFLDAEINVKKAIKYQPFASSRAHFLLHNLYKVSSFRVLKNKIKSTYELILSALTLPFDIEAMKKVKESLTYIKFMPVLMKGYIKVQSNGLDGAIDTYIDAVDKAPGFVPLYCLLGDIYSSLGQFENAITEYKMAIWLDSLNIPAYRHLCKAYEDLGDYDNAIEIYQKLIQIMPNMPEFHSNLANILYVKGDIDAAVSHFQTAVTLNPSKEWTSVVNQTLGFVFQEAKQDLDAAITSYQSAYLLTPEDIDIYVNLGSAFYDKEDYDNALTVYRNALDLDPQNAKIHCNLGFLYWGKGDTDEAMREYEYAIQYDNSYSIAYNNLGVIYLDDLGRVKEAIDMFKKAVEYNPNYALAHFNLARSIAITGDKIEAAKLYQIAQDVNKITNEIDPQDITDKINALFD
;
A
#
# COMPACT_ATOMS: atom_id res chain seq x y z
N MET A 1 -0.86 -51.44 -19.23
CA MET A 1 -1.52 -50.12 -19.03
C MET A 1 -2.17 -49.95 -17.66
N LYS A 2 -3.25 -50.66 -17.22
CA LYS A 2 -3.88 -50.44 -15.89
C LYS A 2 -2.96 -50.68 -14.68
N ASN A 3 -1.98 -51.56 -14.76
CA ASN A 3 -1.03 -51.84 -13.66
C ASN A 3 0.10 -50.77 -13.61
N GLU A 4 0.53 -50.24 -14.73
CA GLU A 4 1.59 -49.20 -14.81
C GLU A 4 1.07 -47.84 -14.33
N THR A 5 -0.17 -47.48 -14.68
CA THR A 5 -0.82 -46.26 -14.17
C THR A 5 -1.02 -46.29 -12.65
N LYS A 6 -1.41 -47.46 -12.09
CA LYS A 6 -1.50 -47.62 -10.64
C LYS A 6 -0.13 -47.53 -9.94
N THR A 7 0.93 -48.02 -10.58
CA THR A 7 2.29 -47.95 -10.03
C THR A 7 2.83 -46.51 -10.07
N LEU A 8 2.54 -45.77 -11.17
CA LEU A 8 2.89 -44.35 -11.30
C LEU A 8 2.14 -43.50 -10.28
N ASP A 9 0.85 -43.72 -10.10
CA ASP A 9 0.03 -43.02 -9.08
C ASP A 9 0.57 -43.23 -7.66
N LYS A 10 1.00 -44.46 -7.30
CA LYS A 10 1.64 -44.73 -6.02
C LYS A 10 2.96 -43.98 -5.86
N LYS A 11 3.78 -43.88 -6.92
CA LYS A 11 5.05 -43.14 -6.88
C LYS A 11 4.80 -41.64 -6.70
N ILE A 12 3.89 -41.04 -7.47
CA ILE A 12 3.52 -39.63 -7.33
C ILE A 12 3.05 -39.33 -5.91
N LYS A 13 2.13 -40.13 -5.35
CA LYS A 13 1.66 -39.97 -3.97
C LYS A 13 2.77 -40.10 -2.93
N LYS A 14 3.77 -40.96 -3.16
CA LYS A 14 4.94 -41.09 -2.29
C LYS A 14 5.79 -39.81 -2.32
N GLU A 15 6.12 -39.30 -3.50
CA GLU A 15 6.93 -38.08 -3.65
C GLU A 15 6.22 -36.84 -3.03
N ILE A 16 4.92 -36.71 -3.22
CA ILE A 16 4.12 -35.66 -2.56
C ILE A 16 4.21 -35.78 -1.03
N LYS A 17 4.08 -37.02 -0.49
CA LYS A 17 4.14 -37.26 0.96
C LYS A 17 5.52 -36.97 1.56
N THR A 18 6.58 -37.12 0.80
CA THR A 18 7.97 -36.84 1.22
C THR A 18 8.38 -35.37 0.97
N GLY A 19 7.48 -34.52 0.42
CA GLY A 19 7.75 -33.12 0.12
C GLY A 19 8.61 -32.90 -1.13
N ASN A 20 8.85 -33.92 -1.95
CA ASN A 20 9.67 -33.82 -3.15
C ASN A 20 8.82 -33.39 -4.36
N VAL A 21 8.40 -32.12 -4.34
CA VAL A 21 7.46 -31.57 -5.33
C VAL A 21 8.02 -31.66 -6.76
N LYS A 22 9.32 -31.39 -6.97
CA LYS A 22 9.96 -31.46 -8.29
C LYS A 22 9.86 -32.85 -8.92
N SER A 23 10.19 -33.91 -8.17
CA SER A 23 10.08 -35.27 -8.63
C SER A 23 8.63 -35.69 -8.90
N ALA A 24 7.68 -35.19 -8.11
CA ALA A 24 6.26 -35.41 -8.34
C ALA A 24 5.76 -34.79 -9.65
N ILE A 25 6.23 -33.56 -10.00
CA ILE A 25 5.94 -32.88 -11.26
C ILE A 25 6.48 -33.71 -12.44
N GLU A 26 7.75 -34.11 -12.39
CA GLU A 26 8.37 -34.92 -13.44
C GLU A 26 7.60 -36.23 -13.69
N LEU A 27 7.17 -36.89 -12.63
CA LEU A 27 6.36 -38.11 -12.72
C LEU A 27 4.98 -37.85 -13.35
N CYS A 28 4.33 -36.75 -13.03
CA CYS A 28 3.07 -36.36 -13.68
C CYS A 28 3.28 -36.09 -15.19
N GLN A 29 4.33 -35.37 -15.56
CA GLN A 29 4.69 -35.09 -16.95
C GLN A 29 4.96 -36.37 -17.77
N ILE A 30 5.70 -37.34 -17.18
CA ILE A 30 5.92 -38.66 -17.79
C ILE A 30 4.59 -39.41 -18.00
N GLY A 31 3.66 -39.29 -17.05
CA GLY A 31 2.33 -39.84 -17.16
C GLY A 31 1.53 -39.23 -18.31
N LEU A 32 1.58 -37.91 -18.47
CA LEU A 32 0.90 -37.16 -19.52
C LEU A 32 1.53 -37.35 -20.91
N GLN A 33 2.82 -37.67 -21.01
CA GLN A 33 3.43 -38.12 -22.28
C GLN A 33 2.82 -39.41 -22.79
N LYS A 34 2.35 -40.28 -21.90
CA LYS A 34 1.70 -41.57 -22.28
C LYS A 34 0.19 -41.44 -22.50
N ASP A 35 -0.45 -40.55 -21.75
CA ASP A 35 -1.88 -40.28 -21.81
C ASP A 35 -2.14 -38.77 -21.68
N PRO A 36 -2.02 -38.00 -22.78
CA PRO A 36 -2.16 -36.54 -22.77
C PRO A 36 -3.54 -36.01 -22.39
N THR A 37 -4.56 -36.88 -22.35
CA THR A 37 -5.95 -36.52 -22.02
C THR A 37 -6.35 -36.85 -20.58
N ASN A 38 -5.40 -37.27 -19.76
CA ASN A 38 -5.66 -37.73 -18.40
C ASN A 38 -5.95 -36.55 -17.47
N ALA A 39 -7.22 -36.23 -17.30
CA ALA A 39 -7.68 -35.10 -16.47
C ALA A 39 -7.25 -35.17 -15.02
N ASP A 40 -7.12 -36.36 -14.42
CA ASP A 40 -6.65 -36.54 -13.04
C ASP A 40 -5.17 -36.17 -12.89
N LEU A 41 -4.35 -36.46 -13.91
CA LEU A 41 -2.93 -36.07 -13.90
C LEU A 41 -2.78 -34.56 -14.13
N HIS A 42 -3.56 -33.97 -15.03
CA HIS A 42 -3.60 -32.52 -15.22
C HIS A 42 -4.02 -31.80 -13.93
N LEU A 43 -5.06 -32.28 -13.26
CA LEU A 43 -5.50 -31.71 -11.98
C LEU A 43 -4.40 -31.77 -10.90
N ARG A 44 -3.68 -32.88 -10.81
CA ARG A 44 -2.56 -33.03 -9.85
C ARG A 44 -1.37 -32.15 -10.21
N LEU A 45 -1.05 -32.08 -11.49
CA LEU A 45 0.05 -31.25 -11.97
C LEU A 45 -0.22 -29.76 -11.66
N GLY A 46 -1.46 -29.31 -11.88
CA GLY A 46 -1.90 -27.98 -11.45
C GLY A 46 -1.78 -27.75 -9.95
N ASP A 47 -2.16 -28.74 -9.12
CA ASP A 47 -1.99 -28.66 -7.66
C ASP A 47 -0.51 -28.56 -7.25
N LEU A 48 0.37 -29.27 -7.94
CA LEU A 48 1.82 -29.25 -7.67
C LEU A 48 2.45 -27.93 -8.09
N TYR A 49 2.10 -27.39 -9.24
CA TYR A 49 2.59 -26.08 -9.70
C TYR A 49 2.13 -24.96 -8.76
N LEU A 50 0.88 -24.99 -8.31
CA LEU A 50 0.37 -24.01 -7.37
C LEU A 50 1.06 -24.13 -5.99
N ALA A 51 1.26 -25.35 -5.49
CA ALA A 51 1.99 -25.60 -4.25
C ALA A 51 3.45 -25.14 -4.34
N TRP A 52 4.12 -25.42 -5.47
CA TRP A 52 5.49 -24.99 -5.72
C TRP A 52 5.62 -23.46 -5.72
N HIS A 53 4.67 -22.76 -6.33
CA HIS A 53 4.66 -21.30 -6.30
C HIS A 53 4.51 -20.76 -4.86
N LEU A 54 3.64 -21.35 -4.05
CA LEU A 54 3.38 -20.92 -2.67
C LEU A 54 4.57 -21.18 -1.72
N ASP A 55 5.37 -22.24 -1.97
CA ASP A 55 6.51 -22.61 -1.11
C ASP A 55 7.78 -21.78 -1.40
N ILE A 56 7.99 -21.35 -2.66
CA ILE A 56 9.29 -20.78 -3.08
C ILE A 56 9.18 -19.28 -3.41
N TYR A 57 7.99 -18.68 -3.44
CA TYR A 57 7.79 -17.29 -3.93
C TYR A 57 8.44 -17.03 -5.30
N SER A 58 8.55 -18.07 -6.12
CA SER A 58 9.24 -18.01 -7.41
C SER A 58 8.26 -17.72 -8.54
N SER A 59 8.68 -16.85 -9.43
CA SER A 59 8.09 -16.37 -10.69
C SER A 59 6.62 -16.72 -11.02
N CYS A 60 5.86 -15.78 -11.54
CA CYS A 60 4.47 -15.94 -12.00
C CYS A 60 4.26 -17.11 -12.98
N GLN A 61 5.33 -17.65 -13.57
CA GLN A 61 5.31 -18.74 -14.55
C GLN A 61 4.56 -19.99 -14.04
N TYR A 62 4.83 -20.45 -12.83
CA TYR A 62 4.18 -21.67 -12.30
C TYR A 62 2.69 -21.49 -12.00
N ILE A 63 2.23 -20.27 -11.78
CA ILE A 63 0.79 -19.99 -11.64
C ILE A 63 0.08 -20.15 -13.00
N ASP A 64 0.67 -19.70 -14.08
CA ASP A 64 0.10 -19.82 -15.43
C ASP A 64 0.06 -21.26 -15.88
N GLU A 65 1.10 -22.02 -15.59
CA GLU A 65 1.12 -23.46 -15.82
C GLU A 65 0.03 -24.16 -14.99
N ALA A 66 -0.14 -23.81 -13.70
CA ALA A 66 -1.22 -24.37 -12.89
C ALA A 66 -2.62 -24.06 -13.46
N ILE A 67 -2.84 -22.82 -13.91
CA ILE A 67 -4.12 -22.42 -14.53
C ILE A 67 -4.37 -23.22 -15.81
N THR A 68 -3.37 -23.38 -16.65
CA THR A 68 -3.45 -24.15 -17.90
C THR A 68 -3.83 -25.61 -17.62
N GLU A 69 -3.15 -26.24 -16.68
CA GLU A 69 -3.42 -27.63 -16.31
C GLU A 69 -4.82 -27.82 -15.73
N TYR A 70 -5.29 -26.88 -14.89
CA TYR A 70 -6.66 -26.91 -14.38
C TYR A 70 -7.70 -26.67 -15.49
N GLN A 71 -7.42 -25.83 -16.50
CA GLN A 71 -8.32 -25.62 -17.64
C GLN A 71 -8.47 -26.87 -18.48
N ILE A 72 -7.37 -27.58 -18.77
CA ILE A 72 -7.41 -28.87 -19.46
C ILE A 72 -8.22 -29.90 -18.65
N ALA A 73 -8.00 -29.97 -17.34
CA ALA A 73 -8.79 -30.86 -16.51
C ALA A 73 -10.29 -30.50 -16.49
N LEU A 74 -10.62 -29.20 -16.56
CA LEU A 74 -11.99 -28.71 -16.58
C LEU A 74 -12.75 -29.13 -17.85
N GLU A 75 -12.07 -29.30 -18.99
CA GLU A 75 -12.70 -29.79 -20.23
C GLU A 75 -13.33 -31.18 -20.02
N SER A 76 -12.69 -32.04 -19.24
CA SER A 76 -13.21 -33.38 -18.90
C SER A 76 -14.21 -33.36 -17.74
N TYR A 77 -14.12 -32.38 -16.84
CA TYR A 77 -14.92 -32.27 -15.61
C TYR A 77 -15.68 -30.93 -15.55
N ILE A 78 -16.46 -30.62 -16.60
CA ILE A 78 -17.15 -29.31 -16.82
C ILE A 78 -18.01 -28.86 -15.62
N ASP A 79 -18.53 -29.78 -14.83
CA ASP A 79 -19.39 -29.49 -13.69
C ASP A 79 -18.66 -29.49 -12.34
N SER A 80 -17.34 -29.66 -12.34
CA SER A 80 -16.57 -29.72 -11.10
C SER A 80 -16.39 -28.36 -10.45
N TYR A 81 -17.19 -28.08 -9.40
CA TYR A 81 -17.04 -26.86 -8.60
C TYR A 81 -15.65 -26.75 -7.97
N GLU A 82 -14.97 -27.86 -7.70
CA GLU A 82 -13.62 -27.88 -7.12
C GLU A 82 -12.58 -27.36 -8.09
N ILE A 83 -12.69 -27.70 -9.39
CA ILE A 83 -11.75 -27.19 -10.40
C ILE A 83 -11.97 -25.70 -10.63
N TYR A 84 -13.22 -25.23 -10.74
CA TYR A 84 -13.49 -23.79 -10.76
C TYR A 84 -12.89 -23.06 -9.57
N TYR A 85 -13.03 -23.62 -8.36
CA TYR A 85 -12.43 -23.06 -7.16
C TYR A 85 -10.89 -23.00 -7.25
N LYS A 86 -10.22 -24.07 -7.71
CA LYS A 86 -8.76 -24.13 -7.85
C LYS A 86 -8.23 -23.10 -8.86
N ILE A 87 -8.90 -22.94 -10.01
CA ILE A 87 -8.55 -21.90 -10.98
C ILE A 87 -8.73 -20.52 -10.34
N GLY A 88 -9.83 -20.29 -9.63
CA GLY A 88 -10.06 -19.05 -8.89
C GLY A 88 -8.95 -18.74 -7.88
N VAL A 89 -8.46 -19.76 -7.15
CA VAL A 89 -7.32 -19.61 -6.21
C VAL A 89 -6.04 -19.25 -6.97
N ALA A 90 -5.74 -19.90 -8.07
CA ALA A 90 -4.57 -19.59 -8.89
C ALA A 90 -4.65 -18.15 -9.46
N GLN A 91 -5.80 -17.72 -9.97
CA GLN A 91 -6.03 -16.35 -10.44
C GLN A 91 -5.88 -15.31 -9.32
N PHE A 92 -6.32 -15.66 -8.10
CA PHE A 92 -6.15 -14.78 -6.92
C PHE A 92 -4.68 -14.55 -6.57
N TYR A 93 -3.85 -15.62 -6.60
CA TYR A 93 -2.42 -15.50 -6.36
C TYR A 93 -1.67 -14.85 -7.53
N LYS A 94 -2.16 -14.99 -8.76
CA LYS A 94 -1.66 -14.25 -9.93
C LYS A 94 -1.94 -12.74 -9.84
N GLY A 95 -2.91 -12.33 -9.00
CA GLY A 95 -3.35 -10.94 -8.87
C GLY A 95 -4.52 -10.57 -9.79
N ASP A 96 -4.98 -11.47 -10.66
CA ASP A 96 -6.14 -11.22 -11.52
C ASP A 96 -7.46 -11.42 -10.74
N LEU A 97 -7.77 -10.41 -9.92
CA LEU A 97 -8.86 -10.47 -8.97
C LEU A 97 -10.24 -10.58 -9.63
N ASP A 98 -10.41 -10.04 -10.85
CA ASP A 98 -11.68 -10.10 -11.57
C ASP A 98 -11.95 -11.50 -12.12
N LYS A 99 -10.94 -12.15 -12.68
CA LYS A 99 -11.05 -13.55 -13.08
C LYS A 99 -11.24 -14.45 -11.86
N ALA A 100 -10.53 -14.21 -10.76
CA ALA A 100 -10.71 -14.96 -9.51
C ALA A 100 -12.18 -14.90 -9.04
N ILE A 101 -12.80 -13.71 -9.01
CA ILE A 101 -14.22 -13.53 -8.66
C ILE A 101 -15.11 -14.40 -9.54
N ASN A 102 -14.94 -14.30 -10.87
CA ASN A 102 -15.75 -15.06 -11.82
C ASN A 102 -15.64 -16.58 -11.58
N TYR A 103 -14.43 -17.09 -11.37
CA TYR A 103 -14.22 -18.52 -11.11
C TYR A 103 -14.80 -18.96 -9.77
N PHE A 104 -14.71 -18.15 -8.70
CA PHE A 104 -15.36 -18.47 -7.42
C PHE A 104 -16.89 -18.44 -7.52
N GLU A 105 -17.46 -17.50 -8.26
CA GLU A 105 -18.90 -17.43 -8.51
C GLU A 105 -19.39 -18.64 -9.32
N ASN A 106 -18.64 -19.10 -10.31
CA ASN A 106 -18.93 -20.32 -11.05
C ASN A 106 -18.86 -21.56 -10.14
N ALA A 107 -17.87 -21.66 -9.23
CA ALA A 107 -17.82 -22.73 -8.24
C ALA A 107 -19.06 -22.71 -7.33
N ILE A 108 -19.48 -21.53 -6.87
CA ILE A 108 -20.70 -21.34 -6.05
C ILE A 108 -21.98 -21.68 -6.85
N LYS A 109 -22.03 -21.34 -8.13
CA LYS A 109 -23.15 -21.70 -9.01
C LYS A 109 -23.31 -23.21 -9.15
N LYS A 110 -22.19 -23.95 -9.23
CA LYS A 110 -22.21 -25.43 -9.28
C LYS A 110 -22.47 -26.07 -7.91
N ASN A 111 -21.99 -25.47 -6.82
CA ASN A 111 -22.25 -25.92 -5.45
C ASN A 111 -22.53 -24.72 -4.54
N SER A 112 -23.81 -24.38 -4.36
CA SER A 112 -24.26 -23.22 -3.60
C SER A 112 -23.96 -23.27 -2.09
N LYS A 113 -23.44 -24.39 -1.58
CA LYS A 113 -23.04 -24.55 -0.17
C LYS A 113 -21.52 -24.70 0.01
N TYR A 114 -20.72 -24.43 -1.04
CA TYR A 114 -19.26 -24.60 -0.98
C TYR A 114 -18.59 -23.45 -0.22
N ALA A 115 -18.44 -23.62 1.08
CA ALA A 115 -17.93 -22.62 2.02
C ALA A 115 -16.56 -22.04 1.64
N LYS A 116 -15.65 -22.89 1.11
CA LYS A 116 -14.30 -22.44 0.69
C LYS A 116 -14.35 -21.39 -0.41
N ALA A 117 -15.25 -21.54 -1.40
CA ALA A 117 -15.40 -20.56 -2.47
C ALA A 117 -15.95 -19.23 -1.94
N TYR A 118 -16.91 -19.23 -1.03
CA TYR A 118 -17.39 -18.02 -0.38
C TYR A 118 -16.30 -17.32 0.43
N TYR A 119 -15.45 -18.08 1.13
CA TYR A 119 -14.33 -17.50 1.88
C TYR A 119 -13.32 -16.82 0.95
N MET A 120 -12.85 -17.50 -0.10
CA MET A 120 -11.90 -16.92 -1.06
C MET A 120 -12.50 -15.74 -1.84
N LEU A 121 -13.79 -15.80 -2.15
CA LEU A 121 -14.50 -14.66 -2.75
C LEU A 121 -14.52 -13.46 -1.81
N ALA A 122 -14.71 -13.67 -0.51
CA ALA A 122 -14.64 -12.61 0.50
C ALA A 122 -13.23 -12.02 0.61
N GLU A 123 -12.18 -12.84 0.62
CA GLU A 123 -10.78 -12.36 0.59
C GLU A 123 -10.49 -11.55 -0.67
N THR A 124 -10.98 -11.99 -1.83
CA THR A 124 -10.81 -11.29 -3.10
C THR A 124 -11.51 -9.91 -3.07
N TYR A 125 -12.73 -9.83 -2.56
CA TYR A 125 -13.42 -8.56 -2.38
C TYR A 125 -12.73 -7.66 -1.35
N THR A 126 -12.09 -8.22 -0.34
CA THR A 126 -11.29 -7.45 0.63
C THR A 126 -10.10 -6.77 -0.06
N LYS A 127 -9.35 -7.51 -0.90
CA LYS A 127 -8.26 -6.93 -1.72
C LYS A 127 -8.75 -5.84 -2.68
N LYS A 128 -9.97 -5.96 -3.22
CA LYS A 128 -10.61 -4.94 -4.07
C LYS A 128 -11.27 -3.80 -3.27
N VAL A 129 -11.08 -3.74 -1.95
CA VAL A 129 -11.67 -2.72 -1.05
C VAL A 129 -13.22 -2.72 -1.08
N ARG A 130 -13.84 -3.80 -1.54
CA ARG A 130 -15.30 -3.99 -1.58
C ARG A 130 -15.81 -4.67 -0.31
N PHE A 131 -15.69 -3.98 0.82
CA PHE A 131 -15.92 -4.56 2.16
C PHE A 131 -17.33 -5.07 2.40
N LEU A 132 -18.35 -4.50 1.76
CA LEU A 132 -19.74 -4.97 1.89
C LEU A 132 -19.91 -6.36 1.25
N ASP A 133 -19.37 -6.53 0.06
CA ASP A 133 -19.42 -7.81 -0.66
C ASP A 133 -18.59 -8.87 0.07
N ALA A 134 -17.44 -8.48 0.62
CA ALA A 134 -16.62 -9.34 1.47
C ALA A 134 -17.40 -9.81 2.71
N GLU A 135 -18.08 -8.89 3.43
CA GLU A 135 -18.90 -9.22 4.61
C GLU A 135 -20.03 -10.21 4.29
N ILE A 136 -20.73 -10.00 3.18
CA ILE A 136 -21.83 -10.89 2.74
C ILE A 136 -21.30 -12.31 2.48
N ASN A 137 -20.17 -12.43 1.79
CA ASN A 137 -19.64 -13.73 1.40
C ASN A 137 -18.97 -14.46 2.56
N VAL A 138 -18.23 -13.78 3.44
CA VAL A 138 -17.66 -14.43 4.61
C VAL A 138 -18.73 -14.96 5.57
N LYS A 139 -19.87 -14.26 5.73
CA LYS A 139 -21.02 -14.76 6.50
C LYS A 139 -21.63 -16.03 5.90
N LYS A 140 -21.69 -16.11 4.57
CA LYS A 140 -22.12 -17.33 3.89
C LYS A 140 -21.14 -18.48 4.11
N ALA A 141 -19.81 -18.22 4.06
CA ALA A 141 -18.81 -19.23 4.37
C ALA A 141 -18.99 -19.81 5.77
N ILE A 142 -19.17 -18.94 6.77
CA ILE A 142 -19.43 -19.34 8.17
C ILE A 142 -20.73 -20.15 8.28
N LYS A 143 -21.81 -19.69 7.61
CA LYS A 143 -23.10 -20.39 7.63
C LYS A 143 -23.00 -21.82 7.12
N TYR A 144 -22.22 -22.07 6.07
CA TYR A 144 -22.13 -23.39 5.47
C TYR A 144 -21.07 -24.30 6.12
N GLN A 145 -20.13 -23.73 6.86
CA GLN A 145 -19.10 -24.50 7.58
C GLN A 145 -18.72 -23.82 8.93
N PRO A 146 -19.61 -23.85 9.94
CA PRO A 146 -19.46 -23.06 11.17
C PRO A 146 -18.22 -23.45 11.99
N PHE A 147 -17.94 -24.75 12.13
CA PHE A 147 -16.91 -25.27 13.05
C PHE A 147 -15.49 -25.36 12.46
N ALA A 148 -15.34 -25.25 11.14
CA ALA A 148 -14.02 -25.31 10.48
C ALA A 148 -13.58 -23.93 9.94
N SER A 149 -14.26 -22.86 10.33
CA SER A 149 -14.12 -21.54 9.70
C SER A 149 -13.39 -20.50 10.57
N SER A 150 -12.41 -20.92 11.39
CA SER A 150 -11.61 -19.97 12.19
C SER A 150 -11.03 -18.82 11.35
N ARG A 151 -10.55 -19.12 10.15
CA ARG A 151 -10.07 -18.10 9.19
C ARG A 151 -11.20 -17.15 8.73
N ALA A 152 -12.41 -17.67 8.48
CA ALA A 152 -13.55 -16.85 8.07
C ALA A 152 -14.03 -15.95 9.22
N HIS A 153 -14.06 -16.42 10.45
CA HIS A 153 -14.35 -15.58 11.62
C HIS A 153 -13.27 -14.52 11.84
N PHE A 154 -11.99 -14.85 11.64
CA PHE A 154 -10.90 -13.89 11.71
C PHE A 154 -10.97 -12.84 10.60
N LEU A 155 -11.28 -13.24 9.37
CA LEU A 155 -11.50 -12.30 8.26
C LEU A 155 -12.67 -11.37 8.55
N LEU A 156 -13.80 -11.90 9.04
CA LEU A 156 -14.95 -11.10 9.41
C LEU A 156 -14.62 -10.11 10.53
N HIS A 157 -13.84 -10.55 11.53
CA HIS A 157 -13.33 -9.67 12.58
C HIS A 157 -12.49 -8.51 12.00
N ASN A 158 -11.57 -8.81 11.09
CA ASN A 158 -10.74 -7.78 10.45
C ASN A 158 -11.55 -6.83 9.57
N LEU A 159 -12.51 -7.33 8.80
CA LEU A 159 -13.42 -6.49 8.01
C LEU A 159 -14.19 -5.51 8.89
N TYR A 160 -14.58 -5.93 10.11
CA TYR A 160 -15.23 -5.05 11.06
C TYR A 160 -14.27 -4.03 11.69
N LYS A 161 -12.95 -4.26 11.69
CA LYS A 161 -11.95 -3.29 12.15
C LYS A 161 -11.64 -2.18 11.13
N VAL A 162 -11.65 -2.50 9.85
CA VAL A 162 -11.14 -1.61 8.78
C VAL A 162 -12.12 -0.49 8.38
N SER A 163 -13.40 -0.62 8.68
CA SER A 163 -14.39 0.39 8.30
C SER A 163 -14.53 1.47 9.37
N SER A 164 -13.89 2.61 9.18
CA SER A 164 -13.70 3.69 10.18
C SER A 164 -14.97 4.35 10.73
N PHE A 165 -16.15 4.18 10.16
CA PHE A 165 -17.43 4.70 10.68
C PHE A 165 -18.50 3.62 10.95
N ARG A 166 -18.31 2.42 10.45
CA ARG A 166 -19.01 1.24 10.93
C ARG A 166 -18.45 0.72 12.26
N VAL A 167 -17.48 1.46 12.83
CA VAL A 167 -16.60 1.05 13.93
C VAL A 167 -17.36 0.55 15.14
N LEU A 168 -18.48 1.17 15.53
CA LEU A 168 -19.18 0.77 16.74
C LEU A 168 -20.05 -0.47 16.55
N LYS A 169 -20.86 -0.52 15.48
CA LYS A 169 -21.62 -1.71 15.10
C LYS A 169 -20.70 -2.88 14.79
N ASN A 170 -19.53 -2.59 14.21
CA ASN A 170 -18.53 -3.57 13.84
C ASN A 170 -17.68 -4.02 15.02
N LYS A 171 -17.31 -3.15 15.99
CA LYS A 171 -16.69 -3.57 17.25
C LYS A 171 -17.58 -4.52 18.04
N ILE A 172 -18.88 -4.26 18.08
CA ILE A 172 -19.86 -5.12 18.73
C ILE A 172 -19.92 -6.50 18.06
N LYS A 173 -20.05 -6.53 16.72
CA LYS A 173 -20.04 -7.79 15.96
C LYS A 173 -18.68 -8.47 16.02
N SER A 174 -17.57 -7.72 15.92
CA SER A 174 -16.21 -8.21 16.08
C SER A 174 -16.01 -8.88 17.44
N THR A 175 -16.53 -8.28 18.50
CA THR A 175 -16.46 -8.84 19.86
C THR A 175 -17.25 -10.15 19.97
N TYR A 176 -18.45 -10.21 19.38
CA TYR A 176 -19.26 -11.43 19.35
C TYR A 176 -18.57 -12.57 18.57
N GLU A 177 -18.00 -12.25 17.40
CA GLU A 177 -17.22 -13.21 16.60
C GLU A 177 -15.94 -13.67 17.31
N LEU A 178 -15.27 -12.77 18.06
CA LEU A 178 -14.11 -13.11 18.88
C LEU A 178 -14.49 -14.05 20.03
N ILE A 179 -15.64 -13.83 20.66
CA ILE A 179 -16.15 -14.75 21.70
C ILE A 179 -16.46 -16.12 21.10
N LEU A 180 -17.10 -16.17 19.93
CA LEU A 180 -17.36 -17.43 19.23
C LEU A 180 -16.06 -18.14 18.82
N SER A 181 -15.06 -17.40 18.36
CA SER A 181 -13.73 -17.99 18.03
C SER A 181 -13.01 -18.54 19.27
N ALA A 182 -13.10 -17.85 20.40
CA ALA A 182 -12.50 -18.27 21.67
C ALA A 182 -13.21 -19.50 22.28
N LEU A 183 -14.54 -19.63 22.10
CA LEU A 183 -15.31 -20.80 22.55
C LEU A 183 -15.02 -22.07 21.73
N THR A 184 -14.43 -21.93 20.55
CA THR A 184 -14.04 -23.05 19.67
C THR A 184 -12.58 -23.52 19.85
N LEU A 185 -11.77 -22.81 20.66
CA LEU A 185 -10.39 -23.17 20.99
C LEU A 185 -10.29 -23.82 22.37
N PRO A 186 -9.51 -24.91 22.56
CA PRO A 186 -9.33 -25.50 23.87
C PRO A 186 -8.46 -24.61 24.76
N PHE A 187 -8.99 -24.22 25.91
CA PHE A 187 -8.34 -23.62 27.09
C PHE A 187 -7.08 -22.77 26.86
N ASP A 188 -7.28 -21.53 26.34
CA ASP A 188 -6.24 -20.51 26.30
C ASP A 188 -6.57 -19.41 27.33
N ILE A 189 -5.69 -19.20 28.31
CA ILE A 189 -5.83 -18.19 29.38
C ILE A 189 -5.89 -16.77 28.79
N GLU A 190 -5.17 -16.51 27.70
CA GLU A 190 -5.16 -15.22 27.02
C GLU A 190 -6.50 -14.97 26.26
N ALA A 191 -7.07 -16.02 25.68
CA ALA A 191 -8.41 -15.96 25.10
C ALA A 191 -9.48 -15.68 26.16
N MET A 192 -9.37 -16.25 27.36
CA MET A 192 -10.28 -15.99 28.50
C MET A 192 -10.18 -14.55 29.01
N LYS A 193 -8.97 -13.95 29.04
CA LYS A 193 -8.78 -12.53 29.38
C LYS A 193 -9.45 -11.62 28.36
N LYS A 194 -9.28 -11.91 27.07
CA LYS A 194 -9.96 -11.19 25.95
C LYS A 194 -11.49 -11.35 26.00
N VAL A 195 -11.99 -12.50 26.41
CA VAL A 195 -13.45 -12.73 26.62
C VAL A 195 -13.97 -11.88 27.78
N LYS A 196 -13.23 -11.75 28.89
CA LYS A 196 -13.63 -10.89 30.03
C LYS A 196 -13.66 -9.41 29.64
N GLU A 197 -12.69 -8.93 28.89
CA GLU A 197 -12.68 -7.59 28.31
C GLU A 197 -13.87 -7.41 27.36
N SER A 198 -14.16 -8.41 26.55
CA SER A 198 -15.27 -8.44 25.61
C SER A 198 -16.65 -8.43 26.30
N LEU A 199 -16.80 -9.10 27.45
CA LEU A 199 -18.04 -9.05 28.25
C LEU A 199 -18.29 -7.64 28.83
N THR A 200 -17.22 -6.90 29.16
CA THR A 200 -17.35 -5.50 29.59
C THR A 200 -17.88 -4.63 28.46
N TYR A 201 -17.46 -4.83 27.21
CA TYR A 201 -18.04 -4.19 26.04
C TYR A 201 -19.53 -4.49 25.86
N ILE A 202 -19.95 -5.74 26.08
CA ILE A 202 -21.37 -6.14 25.97
C ILE A 202 -22.25 -5.36 26.96
N LYS A 203 -21.77 -5.09 28.18
CA LYS A 203 -22.49 -4.31 29.21
C LYS A 203 -22.79 -2.88 28.74
N PHE A 204 -21.85 -2.26 27.99
CA PHE A 204 -22.00 -0.90 27.48
C PHE A 204 -22.57 -0.84 26.04
N MET A 205 -22.89 -1.99 25.46
CA MET A 205 -23.46 -2.16 24.12
C MET A 205 -24.64 -1.21 23.83
N PRO A 206 -25.66 -1.06 24.70
CA PRO A 206 -26.81 -0.20 24.41
C PRO A 206 -26.43 1.27 24.24
N VAL A 207 -25.44 1.76 25.02
CA VAL A 207 -24.98 3.15 24.94
C VAL A 207 -24.17 3.36 23.67
N LEU A 208 -23.28 2.43 23.38
CA LEU A 208 -22.49 2.45 22.14
C LEU A 208 -23.39 2.43 20.90
N MET A 209 -24.45 1.62 20.92
CA MET A 209 -25.45 1.59 19.84
C MET A 209 -26.23 2.90 19.72
N LYS A 210 -26.64 3.51 20.85
CA LYS A 210 -27.33 4.79 20.84
C LYS A 210 -26.47 5.90 20.22
N GLY A 211 -25.21 5.97 20.59
CA GLY A 211 -24.25 6.92 19.99
C GLY A 211 -24.07 6.68 18.49
N TYR A 212 -23.90 5.40 18.08
CA TYR A 212 -23.81 5.04 16.66
C TYR A 212 -25.05 5.46 15.85
N ILE A 213 -26.26 5.24 16.37
CA ILE A 213 -27.49 5.66 15.71
C ILE A 213 -27.51 7.20 15.55
N LYS A 214 -27.03 7.94 16.55
CA LYS A 214 -26.94 9.40 16.48
C LYS A 214 -25.92 9.86 15.44
N VAL A 215 -24.76 9.17 15.31
CA VAL A 215 -23.81 9.44 14.22
C VAL A 215 -24.49 9.30 12.86
N GLN A 216 -25.31 8.27 12.68
CA GLN A 216 -26.04 8.03 11.41
C GLN A 216 -27.12 9.07 11.12
N SER A 217 -27.77 9.61 12.15
CA SER A 217 -28.88 10.57 11.99
C SER A 217 -28.42 12.04 12.00
N ASN A 218 -27.43 12.39 12.81
CA ASN A 218 -27.05 13.77 13.12
C ASN A 218 -25.54 14.05 12.89
N GLY A 219 -24.82 13.12 12.27
CA GLY A 219 -23.38 13.22 12.11
C GLY A 219 -22.59 12.94 13.40
N LEU A 220 -21.29 13.24 13.36
CA LEU A 220 -20.36 12.98 14.47
C LEU A 220 -20.73 13.78 15.72
N ASP A 221 -21.08 15.04 15.56
CA ASP A 221 -21.46 15.94 16.65
C ASP A 221 -22.66 15.41 17.45
N GLY A 222 -23.63 14.80 16.77
CA GLY A 222 -24.82 14.24 17.42
C GLY A 222 -24.52 13.08 18.38
N ALA A 223 -23.36 12.46 18.28
CA ALA A 223 -22.95 11.35 19.14
C ALA A 223 -22.17 11.81 20.38
N ILE A 224 -21.50 12.97 20.35
CA ILE A 224 -20.63 13.45 21.42
C ILE A 224 -21.36 13.49 22.76
N ASP A 225 -22.52 14.18 22.84
CA ASP A 225 -23.29 14.28 24.07
C ASP A 225 -23.68 12.91 24.64
N THR A 226 -23.97 11.94 23.73
CA THR A 226 -24.36 10.59 24.14
C THR A 226 -23.17 9.84 24.76
N TYR A 227 -21.96 10.06 24.26
CA TYR A 227 -20.77 9.42 24.80
C TYR A 227 -20.26 10.13 26.04
N ILE A 228 -20.42 11.46 26.15
CA ILE A 228 -20.15 12.21 27.38
C ILE A 228 -21.06 11.71 28.51
N ASP A 229 -22.39 11.64 28.27
CA ASP A 229 -23.35 11.04 29.23
C ASP A 229 -23.02 9.59 29.61
N ALA A 230 -22.40 8.86 28.70
CA ALA A 230 -21.93 7.50 28.96
C ALA A 230 -20.66 7.47 29.83
N VAL A 231 -19.73 8.40 29.62
CA VAL A 231 -18.53 8.57 30.44
C VAL A 231 -18.92 8.93 31.86
N ASP A 232 -19.88 9.84 32.04
CA ASP A 232 -20.39 10.22 33.37
C ASP A 232 -20.98 9.03 34.13
N LYS A 233 -21.65 8.10 33.43
CA LYS A 233 -22.22 6.89 34.01
C LYS A 233 -21.20 5.76 34.22
N ALA A 234 -20.07 5.80 33.52
CA ALA A 234 -19.03 4.79 33.57
C ALA A 234 -17.62 5.39 33.44
N PRO A 235 -17.20 6.23 34.42
CA PRO A 235 -15.95 6.99 34.32
C PRO A 235 -14.68 6.10 34.29
N GLY A 236 -14.77 4.82 34.60
CA GLY A 236 -13.66 3.85 34.49
C GLY A 236 -13.66 3.04 33.19
N PHE A 237 -14.55 3.32 32.23
CA PHE A 237 -14.61 2.54 31.00
C PHE A 237 -13.75 3.17 29.88
N VAL A 238 -12.46 2.84 29.88
CA VAL A 238 -11.41 3.35 28.98
C VAL A 238 -11.82 3.43 27.49
N PRO A 239 -12.54 2.46 26.89
CA PRO A 239 -12.91 2.54 25.49
C PRO A 239 -13.80 3.72 25.10
N LEU A 240 -14.56 4.30 26.02
CA LEU A 240 -15.37 5.49 25.74
C LEU A 240 -14.49 6.73 25.49
N TYR A 241 -13.43 6.88 26.28
CA TYR A 241 -12.48 7.97 26.12
C TYR A 241 -11.73 7.85 24.79
N CYS A 242 -11.26 6.66 24.43
CA CYS A 242 -10.65 6.44 23.12
C CYS A 242 -11.63 6.78 21.98
N LEU A 243 -12.90 6.39 22.12
CA LEU A 243 -13.92 6.65 21.11
C LEU A 243 -14.26 8.14 20.98
N LEU A 244 -14.37 8.86 22.10
CA LEU A 244 -14.56 10.32 22.10
C LEU A 244 -13.34 11.01 21.47
N GLY A 245 -12.14 10.59 21.82
CA GLY A 245 -10.92 11.08 21.20
C GLY A 245 -10.90 10.86 19.68
N ASP A 246 -11.30 9.67 19.21
CA ASP A 246 -11.38 9.36 17.77
C ASP A 246 -12.40 10.27 17.06
N ILE A 247 -13.54 10.58 17.71
CA ILE A 247 -14.57 11.47 17.16
C ILE A 247 -14.04 12.90 17.09
N TYR A 248 -13.47 13.41 18.18
CA TYR A 248 -12.90 14.76 18.21
C TYR A 248 -11.78 14.93 17.19
N SER A 249 -10.89 13.94 17.06
CA SER A 249 -9.82 13.94 16.05
C SER A 249 -10.40 13.98 14.63
N SER A 250 -11.45 13.19 14.35
CA SER A 250 -12.12 13.18 13.04
C SER A 250 -12.82 14.50 12.70
N LEU A 251 -13.17 15.30 13.70
CA LEU A 251 -13.74 16.65 13.56
C LEU A 251 -12.67 17.76 13.51
N GLY A 252 -11.38 17.39 13.57
CA GLY A 252 -10.28 18.36 13.64
C GLY A 252 -10.14 19.06 15.01
N GLN A 253 -10.84 18.58 16.04
CA GLN A 253 -10.82 19.13 17.41
C GLN A 253 -9.71 18.42 18.21
N PHE A 254 -8.47 18.64 17.82
CA PHE A 254 -7.32 17.86 18.32
C PHE A 254 -7.07 18.07 19.82
N GLU A 255 -7.29 19.25 20.39
CA GLU A 255 -7.14 19.51 21.83
C GLU A 255 -8.12 18.69 22.67
N ASN A 256 -9.37 18.57 22.22
CA ASN A 256 -10.37 17.73 22.85
C ASN A 256 -9.99 16.25 22.75
N ALA A 257 -9.54 15.80 21.56
CA ALA A 257 -9.07 14.45 21.36
C ALA A 257 -7.90 14.09 22.29
N ILE A 258 -6.91 14.98 22.42
CA ILE A 258 -5.75 14.86 23.33
C ILE A 258 -6.21 14.68 24.78
N THR A 259 -7.21 15.45 25.21
CA THR A 259 -7.77 15.36 26.56
C THR A 259 -8.34 13.96 26.83
N GLU A 260 -9.14 13.45 25.91
CA GLU A 260 -9.78 12.15 26.06
C GLU A 260 -8.76 10.99 25.99
N TYR A 261 -7.76 11.06 25.11
CA TYR A 261 -6.71 10.05 25.06
C TYR A 261 -5.83 10.06 26.33
N LYS A 262 -5.54 11.24 26.91
CA LYS A 262 -4.84 11.35 28.20
C LYS A 262 -5.65 10.69 29.33
N MET A 263 -6.98 10.88 29.35
CA MET A 263 -7.85 10.20 30.31
C MET A 263 -7.83 8.69 30.13
N ALA A 264 -7.88 8.21 28.90
CA ALA A 264 -7.75 6.77 28.59
C ALA A 264 -6.43 6.19 29.13
N ILE A 265 -5.32 6.89 28.95
CA ILE A 265 -3.98 6.50 29.42
C ILE A 265 -3.88 6.59 30.96
N TRP A 266 -4.51 7.58 31.56
CA TRP A 266 -4.54 7.71 33.03
C TRP A 266 -5.28 6.53 33.68
N LEU A 267 -6.37 6.07 33.07
CA LEU A 267 -7.15 4.91 33.53
C LEU A 267 -6.44 3.57 33.24
N ASP A 268 -5.74 3.49 32.11
CA ASP A 268 -4.99 2.31 31.68
C ASP A 268 -3.64 2.73 31.09
N SER A 269 -2.63 2.77 31.94
CA SER A 269 -1.27 3.24 31.60
C SER A 269 -0.53 2.35 30.58
N LEU A 270 -1.06 1.19 30.24
CA LEU A 270 -0.53 0.28 29.22
C LEU A 270 -1.39 0.26 27.95
N ASN A 271 -2.30 1.20 27.79
CA ASN A 271 -3.17 1.30 26.61
C ASN A 271 -2.40 1.83 25.40
N ILE A 272 -1.64 0.95 24.73
CA ILE A 272 -0.84 1.29 23.56
C ILE A 272 -1.66 1.98 22.46
N PRO A 273 -2.90 1.52 22.09
CA PRO A 273 -3.76 2.24 21.14
C PRO A 273 -3.99 3.70 21.52
N ALA A 274 -4.28 4.01 22.78
CA ALA A 274 -4.51 5.38 23.23
C ALA A 274 -3.25 6.26 23.09
N TYR A 275 -2.06 5.71 23.42
CA TYR A 275 -0.79 6.40 23.17
C TYR A 275 -0.57 6.71 21.68
N ARG A 276 -0.83 5.75 20.80
CA ARG A 276 -0.68 5.95 19.34
C ARG A 276 -1.60 7.04 18.80
N HIS A 277 -2.87 7.02 19.22
CA HIS A 277 -3.85 8.05 18.83
C HIS A 277 -3.47 9.42 19.42
N LEU A 278 -2.92 9.46 20.64
CA LEU A 278 -2.42 10.68 21.28
C LEU A 278 -1.24 11.27 20.49
N CYS A 279 -0.26 10.44 20.10
CA CYS A 279 0.84 10.87 19.24
C CYS A 279 0.32 11.50 17.96
N LYS A 280 -0.60 10.80 17.28
CA LYS A 280 -1.18 11.28 16.01
C LYS A 280 -1.93 12.60 16.19
N ALA A 281 -2.68 12.76 17.27
CA ALA A 281 -3.39 14.01 17.56
C ALA A 281 -2.42 15.17 17.82
N TYR A 282 -1.27 14.93 18.48
CA TYR A 282 -0.23 15.92 18.63
C TYR A 282 0.46 16.26 17.30
N GLU A 283 0.72 15.26 16.44
CA GLU A 283 1.27 15.48 15.10
C GLU A 283 0.33 16.35 14.24
N ASP A 284 -0.98 16.03 14.24
CA ASP A 284 -2.00 16.76 13.48
C ASP A 284 -2.20 18.19 14.02
N LEU A 285 -1.93 18.43 15.31
CA LEU A 285 -1.90 19.75 15.93
C LEU A 285 -0.58 20.52 15.64
N GLY A 286 0.48 19.83 15.19
CA GLY A 286 1.82 20.40 15.02
C GLY A 286 2.62 20.49 16.34
N ASP A 287 2.14 19.88 17.41
CA ASP A 287 2.82 19.84 18.71
C ASP A 287 3.82 18.68 18.78
N TYR A 288 4.90 18.84 18.02
CA TYR A 288 5.92 17.81 17.87
C TYR A 288 6.67 17.49 19.16
N ASP A 289 6.79 18.45 20.10
CA ASP A 289 7.49 18.24 21.38
C ASP A 289 6.75 17.22 22.25
N ASN A 290 5.45 17.39 22.39
CA ASN A 290 4.63 16.44 23.13
C ASN A 290 4.54 15.07 22.41
N ALA A 291 4.48 15.05 21.07
CA ALA A 291 4.52 13.80 20.32
C ALA A 291 5.82 13.01 20.57
N ILE A 292 6.98 13.68 20.56
CA ILE A 292 8.28 13.08 20.88
C ILE A 292 8.27 12.47 22.29
N GLU A 293 7.78 13.20 23.30
CA GLU A 293 7.71 12.70 24.68
C GLU A 293 6.88 11.40 24.76
N ILE A 294 5.76 11.35 24.05
CA ILE A 294 4.90 10.17 24.05
C ILE A 294 5.55 9.00 23.31
N TYR A 295 6.21 9.22 22.17
CA TYR A 295 6.94 8.13 21.48
C TYR A 295 8.11 7.62 22.32
N GLN A 296 8.82 8.48 23.04
CA GLN A 296 9.86 8.05 23.97
C GLN A 296 9.30 7.16 25.10
N LYS A 297 8.12 7.49 25.63
CA LYS A 297 7.41 6.63 26.61
C LYS A 297 7.01 5.29 25.98
N LEU A 298 6.49 5.28 24.75
CA LEU A 298 6.16 4.06 24.05
C LEU A 298 7.38 3.17 23.84
N ILE A 299 8.52 3.74 23.49
CA ILE A 299 9.79 3.02 23.34
C ILE A 299 10.27 2.46 24.69
N GLN A 300 10.08 3.19 25.81
CA GLN A 300 10.40 2.66 27.14
C GLN A 300 9.51 1.47 27.51
N ILE A 301 8.22 1.49 27.15
CA ILE A 301 7.27 0.39 27.41
C ILE A 301 7.54 -0.80 26.49
N MET A 302 7.85 -0.56 25.22
CA MET A 302 8.03 -1.56 24.17
C MET A 302 9.26 -1.25 23.30
N PRO A 303 10.48 -1.46 23.81
CA PRO A 303 11.73 -1.03 23.14
C PRO A 303 12.01 -1.72 21.81
N ASN A 304 11.44 -2.89 21.58
CA ASN A 304 11.66 -3.67 20.37
C ASN A 304 10.55 -3.47 19.31
N MET A 305 9.79 -2.37 19.39
CA MET A 305 8.78 -2.04 18.39
C MET A 305 9.35 -1.06 17.36
N PRO A 306 9.71 -1.53 16.17
CA PRO A 306 10.38 -0.73 15.14
C PRO A 306 9.53 0.45 14.66
N GLU A 307 8.21 0.30 14.69
CA GLU A 307 7.26 1.34 14.30
C GLU A 307 7.39 2.61 15.16
N PHE A 308 7.63 2.46 16.47
CA PHE A 308 7.78 3.63 17.34
C PHE A 308 9.08 4.38 17.08
N HIS A 309 10.15 3.67 16.79
CA HIS A 309 11.41 4.27 16.37
C HIS A 309 11.26 5.00 15.03
N SER A 310 10.63 4.39 14.04
CA SER A 310 10.41 5.01 12.73
C SER A 310 9.53 6.26 12.82
N ASN A 311 8.45 6.23 13.59
CA ASN A 311 7.56 7.39 13.75
C ASN A 311 8.27 8.52 14.51
N LEU A 312 9.03 8.20 15.57
CA LEU A 312 9.84 9.19 16.27
C LEU A 312 10.88 9.82 15.33
N ALA A 313 11.52 9.01 14.49
CA ALA A 313 12.50 9.49 13.52
C ALA A 313 11.88 10.48 12.52
N ASN A 314 10.66 10.19 12.02
CA ASN A 314 9.94 11.12 11.14
C ASN A 314 9.69 12.48 11.79
N ILE A 315 9.28 12.51 13.06
CA ILE A 315 9.03 13.76 13.77
C ILE A 315 10.33 14.51 14.02
N LEU A 316 11.41 13.82 14.42
CA LEU A 316 12.72 14.41 14.61
C LEU A 316 13.25 15.02 13.31
N TYR A 317 13.03 14.35 12.18
CA TYR A 317 13.36 14.88 10.85
C TYR A 317 12.61 16.19 10.56
N VAL A 318 11.28 16.22 10.79
CA VAL A 318 10.46 17.44 10.58
C VAL A 318 10.93 18.58 11.50
N LYS A 319 11.41 18.28 12.71
CA LYS A 319 11.98 19.26 13.64
C LYS A 319 13.41 19.70 13.28
N GLY A 320 14.06 19.05 12.33
CA GLY A 320 15.43 19.35 11.93
C GLY A 320 16.50 18.65 12.77
N ASP A 321 16.14 17.75 13.69
CA ASP A 321 17.11 16.93 14.44
C ASP A 321 17.47 15.69 13.61
N ILE A 322 18.26 15.93 12.57
CA ILE A 322 18.57 14.93 11.54
C ILE A 322 19.39 13.77 12.10
N ASP A 323 20.34 14.03 13.00
CA ASP A 323 21.19 12.99 13.58
C ASP A 323 20.39 12.01 14.45
N ALA A 324 19.50 12.54 15.29
CA ALA A 324 18.61 11.71 16.09
C ALA A 324 17.62 10.93 15.19
N ALA A 325 17.08 11.55 14.14
CA ALA A 325 16.22 10.89 13.17
C ALA A 325 16.90 9.69 12.51
N VAL A 326 18.13 9.88 11.99
CA VAL A 326 18.93 8.80 11.38
C VAL A 326 19.17 7.66 12.38
N SER A 327 19.56 7.98 13.64
CA SER A 327 19.78 6.97 14.68
C SER A 327 18.53 6.11 14.93
N HIS A 328 17.36 6.75 15.00
CA HIS A 328 16.10 6.03 15.22
C HIS A 328 15.66 5.22 13.99
N PHE A 329 15.83 5.72 12.77
CA PHE A 329 15.58 4.92 11.55
C PHE A 329 16.49 3.68 11.50
N GLN A 330 17.79 3.83 11.79
CA GLN A 330 18.73 2.71 11.83
C GLN A 330 18.32 1.67 12.88
N THR A 331 17.89 2.12 14.06
CA THR A 331 17.34 1.22 15.09
C THR A 331 16.12 0.48 14.58
N ALA A 332 15.20 1.17 13.91
CA ALA A 332 14.00 0.57 13.35
C ALA A 332 14.35 -0.51 12.30
N VAL A 333 15.32 -0.26 11.43
CA VAL A 333 15.82 -1.25 10.45
C VAL A 333 16.44 -2.47 11.15
N THR A 334 17.21 -2.29 12.21
CA THR A 334 17.85 -3.41 12.94
C THR A 334 16.83 -4.31 13.64
N LEU A 335 15.68 -3.78 14.05
CA LEU A 335 14.59 -4.55 14.66
C LEU A 335 13.79 -5.39 13.66
N ASN A 336 13.90 -5.14 12.36
CA ASN A 336 13.48 -5.92 11.19
C ASN A 336 12.15 -6.69 11.32
N PRO A 337 10.98 -6.05 11.22
CA PRO A 337 9.68 -6.71 11.40
C PRO A 337 9.20 -7.45 10.14
N SER A 338 9.45 -6.93 8.94
CA SER A 338 9.19 -7.57 7.64
C SER A 338 10.08 -6.97 6.56
N LYS A 339 10.26 -7.69 5.45
CA LYS A 339 11.06 -7.22 4.31
C LYS A 339 10.49 -5.94 3.71
N GLU A 340 9.18 -5.91 3.48
CA GLU A 340 8.48 -4.78 2.85
C GLU A 340 8.58 -3.52 3.71
N TRP A 341 8.34 -3.67 5.01
CA TRP A 341 8.44 -2.54 5.94
C TRP A 341 9.88 -2.02 6.07
N THR A 342 10.85 -2.94 6.20
CA THR A 342 12.27 -2.59 6.30
C THR A 342 12.77 -1.91 5.01
N SER A 343 12.26 -2.32 3.85
CA SER A 343 12.52 -1.67 2.57
C SER A 343 12.05 -0.21 2.58
N VAL A 344 10.81 0.05 3.01
CA VAL A 344 10.27 1.41 3.11
C VAL A 344 11.09 2.29 4.05
N VAL A 345 11.50 1.76 5.21
CA VAL A 345 12.35 2.54 6.14
C VAL A 345 13.73 2.82 5.56
N ASN A 346 14.33 1.87 4.84
CA ASN A 346 15.60 2.11 4.15
C ASN A 346 15.46 3.14 3.02
N GLN A 347 14.34 3.18 2.30
CA GLN A 347 14.05 4.23 1.32
C GLN A 347 13.96 5.61 2.00
N THR A 348 13.23 5.70 3.11
CA THR A 348 13.13 6.94 3.90
C THR A 348 14.49 7.38 4.44
N LEU A 349 15.29 6.44 4.95
CA LEU A 349 16.64 6.72 5.43
C LEU A 349 17.56 7.21 4.29
N GLY A 350 17.46 6.60 3.11
CA GLY A 350 18.16 7.05 1.91
C GLY A 350 17.81 8.49 1.54
N PHE A 351 16.52 8.82 1.56
CA PHE A 351 16.03 10.18 1.34
C PHE A 351 16.59 11.19 2.36
N VAL A 352 16.60 10.83 3.65
CA VAL A 352 17.16 11.69 4.70
C VAL A 352 18.66 11.93 4.50
N PHE A 353 19.43 10.91 4.09
CA PHE A 353 20.84 11.08 3.79
C PHE A 353 21.06 11.96 2.55
N GLN A 354 20.27 11.79 1.51
CA GLN A 354 20.38 12.56 0.27
C GLN A 354 20.03 14.03 0.49
N GLU A 355 18.84 14.32 1.04
CA GLU A 355 18.31 15.68 1.09
C GLU A 355 18.84 16.50 2.27
N ALA A 356 18.90 15.88 3.47
CA ALA A 356 19.20 16.62 4.69
C ALA A 356 20.68 16.58 5.08
N LYS A 357 21.36 15.45 4.84
CA LYS A 357 22.78 15.30 5.18
C LYS A 357 23.71 15.49 3.98
N GLN A 358 23.17 15.44 2.77
CA GLN A 358 23.93 15.45 1.51
C GLN A 358 25.04 14.36 1.46
N ASP A 359 24.79 13.25 2.18
CA ASP A 359 25.64 12.06 2.21
C ASP A 359 25.16 11.05 1.16
N LEU A 360 25.58 11.26 -0.08
CA LEU A 360 25.13 10.45 -1.21
C LEU A 360 25.59 8.99 -1.11
N ASP A 361 26.73 8.71 -0.47
CA ASP A 361 27.21 7.33 -0.28
C ASP A 361 26.31 6.57 0.70
N ALA A 362 25.92 7.20 1.80
CA ALA A 362 24.99 6.62 2.77
C ALA A 362 23.57 6.49 2.16
N ALA A 363 23.13 7.45 1.36
CA ALA A 363 21.86 7.40 0.64
C ALA A 363 21.82 6.19 -0.33
N ILE A 364 22.83 6.06 -1.20
CA ILE A 364 22.95 4.93 -2.13
C ILE A 364 22.96 3.60 -1.39
N THR A 365 23.73 3.48 -0.29
CA THR A 365 23.78 2.26 0.53
C THR A 365 22.40 1.89 1.09
N SER A 366 21.64 2.89 1.55
CA SER A 366 20.28 2.69 2.10
C SER A 366 19.31 2.25 1.00
N TYR A 367 19.32 2.90 -0.16
CA TYR A 367 18.50 2.50 -1.30
C TYR A 367 18.86 1.11 -1.84
N GLN A 368 20.15 0.77 -1.90
CA GLN A 368 20.61 -0.58 -2.27
C GLN A 368 20.12 -1.64 -1.27
N SER A 369 20.10 -1.30 0.02
CA SER A 369 19.53 -2.18 1.06
C SER A 369 18.02 -2.39 0.85
N ALA A 370 17.29 -1.35 0.47
CA ALA A 370 15.88 -1.46 0.09
C ALA A 370 15.70 -2.34 -1.16
N TYR A 371 16.51 -2.12 -2.19
CA TYR A 371 16.52 -2.90 -3.43
C TYR A 371 16.70 -4.40 -3.21
N LEU A 372 17.61 -4.79 -2.31
CA LEU A 372 17.84 -6.21 -1.98
C LEU A 372 16.64 -6.87 -1.30
N LEU A 373 15.78 -6.08 -0.64
CA LEU A 373 14.60 -6.58 0.06
C LEU A 373 13.37 -6.69 -0.86
N THR A 374 13.16 -5.70 -1.72
CA THR A 374 12.00 -5.59 -2.62
C THR A 374 12.45 -5.13 -4.03
N PRO A 375 13.11 -6.01 -4.79
CA PRO A 375 13.66 -5.65 -6.10
C PRO A 375 12.60 -5.37 -7.18
N GLU A 376 11.34 -5.67 -6.91
CA GLU A 376 10.18 -5.38 -7.76
C GLU A 376 9.61 -3.96 -7.58
N ASP A 377 10.05 -3.22 -6.56
CA ASP A 377 9.56 -1.87 -6.27
C ASP A 377 10.28 -0.83 -7.14
N ILE A 378 9.58 -0.32 -8.13
CA ILE A 378 10.13 0.65 -9.12
C ILE A 378 10.55 1.97 -8.46
N ASP A 379 9.89 2.40 -7.37
CA ASP A 379 10.24 3.64 -6.69
C ASP A 379 11.65 3.60 -6.09
N ILE A 380 12.16 2.41 -5.74
CA ILE A 380 13.55 2.24 -5.30
C ILE A 380 14.53 2.58 -6.41
N TYR A 381 14.25 2.14 -7.64
CA TYR A 381 15.12 2.45 -8.78
C TYR A 381 15.12 3.94 -9.10
N VAL A 382 13.97 4.60 -8.95
CA VAL A 382 13.87 6.06 -9.12
C VAL A 382 14.77 6.77 -8.11
N ASN A 383 14.65 6.42 -6.83
CA ASN A 383 15.42 7.06 -5.76
C ASN A 383 16.92 6.74 -5.88
N LEU A 384 17.26 5.48 -6.15
CA LEU A 384 18.65 5.05 -6.32
C LEU A 384 19.30 5.69 -7.55
N GLY A 385 18.58 5.76 -8.67
CA GLY A 385 19.04 6.41 -9.89
C GLY A 385 19.24 7.90 -9.69
N SER A 386 18.34 8.59 -8.97
CA SER A 386 18.49 9.99 -8.59
C SER A 386 19.74 10.22 -7.71
N ALA A 387 19.97 9.37 -6.71
CA ALA A 387 21.12 9.48 -5.84
C ALA A 387 22.45 9.27 -6.60
N PHE A 388 22.48 8.35 -7.58
CA PHE A 388 23.63 8.22 -8.48
C PHE A 388 23.79 9.45 -9.40
N TYR A 389 22.70 10.02 -9.89
CA TYR A 389 22.73 11.25 -10.69
C TYR A 389 23.31 12.42 -9.89
N ASP A 390 22.84 12.64 -8.65
CA ASP A 390 23.32 13.70 -7.76
C ASP A 390 24.81 13.53 -7.42
N LYS A 391 25.30 12.28 -7.42
CA LYS A 391 26.72 11.93 -7.26
C LYS A 391 27.53 12.10 -8.55
N GLU A 392 26.89 12.49 -9.65
CA GLU A 392 27.48 12.54 -11.00
C GLU A 392 27.93 11.18 -11.55
N ASP A 393 27.46 10.08 -10.94
CA ASP A 393 27.71 8.71 -11.38
C ASP A 393 26.65 8.28 -12.41
N TYR A 394 26.71 8.92 -13.57
CA TYR A 394 25.69 8.77 -14.61
C TYR A 394 25.62 7.34 -15.18
N ASP A 395 26.71 6.59 -15.16
CA ASP A 395 26.74 5.23 -15.69
C ASP A 395 25.97 4.25 -14.79
N ASN A 396 26.12 4.38 -13.47
CA ASN A 396 25.32 3.61 -12.53
C ASN A 396 23.85 4.06 -12.54
N ALA A 397 23.55 5.36 -12.62
CA ALA A 397 22.19 5.87 -12.77
C ALA A 397 21.50 5.27 -14.02
N LEU A 398 22.20 5.27 -15.17
CA LEU A 398 21.71 4.68 -16.41
C LEU A 398 21.41 3.18 -16.27
N THR A 399 22.32 2.45 -15.61
CA THR A 399 22.16 1.01 -15.36
C THR A 399 20.92 0.75 -14.50
N VAL A 400 20.74 1.52 -13.43
CA VAL A 400 19.59 1.41 -12.52
C VAL A 400 18.28 1.66 -13.25
N TYR A 401 18.17 2.74 -14.03
CA TYR A 401 16.94 3.05 -14.76
C TYR A 401 16.65 2.03 -15.87
N ARG A 402 17.66 1.47 -16.53
CA ARG A 402 17.46 0.39 -17.50
C ARG A 402 16.94 -0.88 -16.83
N ASN A 403 17.48 -1.26 -15.69
CA ASN A 403 16.95 -2.38 -14.92
C ASN A 403 15.49 -2.16 -14.48
N ALA A 404 15.10 -0.92 -14.19
CA ALA A 404 13.69 -0.59 -13.93
C ALA A 404 12.81 -0.78 -15.17
N LEU A 405 13.28 -0.43 -16.37
CA LEU A 405 12.56 -0.67 -17.62
C LEU A 405 12.49 -2.16 -18.00
N ASP A 406 13.42 -3.01 -17.51
CA ASP A 406 13.28 -4.46 -17.65
C ASP A 406 12.07 -5.00 -16.85
N LEU A 407 11.67 -4.33 -15.77
CA LEU A 407 10.49 -4.67 -14.97
C LEU A 407 9.20 -4.08 -15.57
N ASP A 408 9.24 -2.82 -15.97
CA ASP A 408 8.12 -2.10 -16.58
C ASP A 408 8.60 -1.25 -17.78
N PRO A 409 8.63 -1.82 -18.99
CA PRO A 409 9.14 -1.14 -20.19
C PRO A 409 8.32 0.08 -20.63
N GLN A 410 7.15 0.30 -20.06
CA GLN A 410 6.24 1.41 -20.42
C GLN A 410 6.10 2.45 -19.30
N ASN A 411 7.02 2.43 -18.34
CA ASN A 411 6.97 3.34 -17.20
C ASN A 411 7.39 4.77 -17.58
N ALA A 412 6.40 5.64 -17.71
CA ALA A 412 6.61 7.04 -18.10
C ALA A 412 7.55 7.81 -17.15
N LYS A 413 7.51 7.51 -15.83
CA LYS A 413 8.37 8.14 -14.83
C LYS A 413 9.85 7.78 -15.05
N ILE A 414 10.13 6.50 -15.36
CA ILE A 414 11.51 6.05 -15.63
C ILE A 414 12.03 6.66 -16.93
N HIS A 415 11.23 6.67 -18.00
CA HIS A 415 11.61 7.33 -19.24
C HIS A 415 11.88 8.84 -19.03
N CYS A 416 11.07 9.52 -18.24
CA CYS A 416 11.31 10.92 -17.90
C CYS A 416 12.63 11.12 -17.13
N ASN A 417 12.95 10.24 -16.17
CA ASN A 417 14.20 10.30 -15.42
C ASN A 417 15.42 9.97 -16.30
N LEU A 418 15.29 9.04 -17.24
CA LEU A 418 16.31 8.78 -18.25
C LEU A 418 16.51 10.01 -19.15
N GLY A 419 15.43 10.67 -19.58
CA GLY A 419 15.53 11.91 -20.33
C GLY A 419 16.31 12.97 -19.55
N PHE A 420 16.02 13.14 -18.26
CA PHE A 420 16.74 14.07 -17.39
C PHE A 420 18.22 13.69 -17.24
N LEU A 421 18.52 12.41 -17.09
CA LEU A 421 19.89 11.88 -17.02
C LEU A 421 20.68 12.14 -18.31
N TYR A 422 20.09 11.87 -19.49
CA TYR A 422 20.73 12.13 -20.76
C TYR A 422 20.95 13.63 -20.98
N TRP A 423 19.99 14.45 -20.60
CA TRP A 423 20.12 15.92 -20.68
C TRP A 423 21.27 16.42 -19.80
N GLY A 424 21.39 15.92 -18.56
CA GLY A 424 22.51 16.21 -17.66
C GLY A 424 23.88 15.78 -18.19
N LYS A 425 23.93 14.70 -19.00
CA LYS A 425 25.15 14.27 -19.72
C LYS A 425 25.45 15.13 -20.97
N GLY A 426 24.54 15.97 -21.42
CA GLY A 426 24.62 16.74 -22.66
C GLY A 426 24.14 15.98 -23.91
N ASP A 427 23.54 14.81 -23.74
CA ASP A 427 23.00 13.97 -24.82
C ASP A 427 21.55 14.39 -25.15
N THR A 428 21.37 15.59 -25.69
CA THR A 428 20.07 16.23 -25.90
C THR A 428 19.13 15.41 -26.80
N ASP A 429 19.63 14.76 -27.84
CA ASP A 429 18.82 13.94 -28.75
C ASP A 429 18.24 12.71 -28.04
N GLU A 430 19.01 12.04 -27.21
CA GLU A 430 18.58 10.92 -26.37
C GLU A 430 17.57 11.39 -25.31
N ALA A 431 17.82 12.55 -24.68
CA ALA A 431 16.91 13.14 -23.70
C ALA A 431 15.53 13.40 -24.32
N MET A 432 15.48 13.99 -25.50
CA MET A 432 14.22 14.25 -26.21
C MET A 432 13.46 12.95 -26.48
N ARG A 433 14.14 11.91 -26.97
CA ARG A 433 13.52 10.61 -27.25
C ARG A 433 12.90 9.99 -26.01
N GLU A 434 13.60 10.05 -24.90
CA GLU A 434 13.10 9.49 -23.63
C GLU A 434 11.90 10.29 -23.10
N TYR A 435 11.88 11.61 -23.22
CA TYR A 435 10.71 12.40 -22.88
C TYR A 435 9.52 12.12 -23.82
N GLU A 436 9.78 11.90 -25.11
CA GLU A 436 8.75 11.49 -26.07
C GLU A 436 8.17 10.10 -25.73
N TYR A 437 8.99 9.13 -25.30
CA TYR A 437 8.50 7.85 -24.77
C TYR A 437 7.67 8.04 -23.51
N ALA A 438 8.11 8.89 -22.56
CA ALA A 438 7.31 9.18 -21.38
C ALA A 438 5.92 9.71 -21.75
N ILE A 439 5.83 10.65 -22.70
CA ILE A 439 4.58 11.19 -23.22
C ILE A 439 3.76 10.14 -23.98
N GLN A 440 4.40 9.27 -24.72
CA GLN A 440 3.73 8.21 -25.47
C GLN A 440 3.06 7.18 -24.52
N TYR A 441 3.70 6.84 -23.42
CA TYR A 441 3.19 5.87 -22.45
C TYR A 441 2.21 6.49 -21.44
N ASP A 442 2.42 7.75 -21.06
CA ASP A 442 1.46 8.54 -20.30
C ASP A 442 1.30 9.94 -20.93
N ASN A 443 0.26 10.10 -21.74
CA ASN A 443 -0.02 11.35 -22.44
C ASN A 443 -0.43 12.50 -21.50
N SER A 444 -0.62 12.26 -20.24
CA SER A 444 -0.92 13.25 -19.19
C SER A 444 0.29 13.61 -18.32
N TYR A 445 1.47 13.02 -18.59
CA TYR A 445 2.65 13.20 -17.75
C TYR A 445 3.29 14.58 -17.93
N SER A 446 2.77 15.56 -17.19
CA SER A 446 3.08 17.00 -17.31
C SER A 446 4.57 17.33 -17.19
N ILE A 447 5.33 16.56 -16.38
CA ILE A 447 6.77 16.78 -16.17
C ILE A 447 7.55 16.55 -17.48
N ALA A 448 7.22 15.52 -18.24
CA ALA A 448 7.89 15.23 -19.50
C ALA A 448 7.63 16.34 -20.55
N TYR A 449 6.41 16.85 -20.61
CA TYR A 449 6.11 18.02 -21.46
C TYR A 449 6.89 19.25 -21.05
N ASN A 450 6.97 19.57 -19.75
CA ASN A 450 7.77 20.68 -19.27
C ASN A 450 9.25 20.52 -19.64
N ASN A 451 9.84 19.37 -19.40
CA ASN A 451 11.26 19.13 -19.64
C ASN A 451 11.60 19.14 -21.14
N LEU A 452 10.73 18.57 -21.98
CA LEU A 452 10.87 18.67 -23.43
C LEU A 452 10.74 20.13 -23.91
N GLY A 453 9.83 20.91 -23.31
CA GLY A 453 9.68 22.33 -23.55
C GLY A 453 10.94 23.13 -23.18
N VAL A 454 11.60 22.78 -22.08
CA VAL A 454 12.89 23.39 -21.68
C VAL A 454 13.96 23.12 -22.72
N ILE A 455 14.11 21.90 -23.23
CA ILE A 455 15.05 21.59 -24.31
C ILE A 455 14.75 22.41 -25.57
N TYR A 456 13.47 22.49 -25.98
CA TYR A 456 13.12 23.29 -27.14
C TYR A 456 13.46 24.78 -26.96
N LEU A 457 13.27 25.32 -25.74
CA LEU A 457 13.53 26.72 -25.46
C LEU A 457 15.01 27.04 -25.35
N ASP A 458 15.72 26.29 -24.46
CA ASP A 458 17.05 26.68 -24.01
C ASP A 458 18.16 26.10 -24.89
N ASP A 459 18.03 24.84 -25.35
CA ASP A 459 19.07 24.20 -26.14
C ASP A 459 18.88 24.44 -27.64
N LEU A 460 17.63 24.47 -28.11
CA LEU A 460 17.34 24.54 -29.55
C LEU A 460 16.81 25.92 -30.04
N GLY A 461 16.44 26.84 -29.13
CA GLY A 461 15.86 28.15 -29.46
C GLY A 461 14.50 28.07 -30.15
N ARG A 462 13.80 26.93 -30.06
CA ARG A 462 12.53 26.65 -30.74
C ARG A 462 11.34 27.11 -29.88
N VAL A 463 11.18 28.44 -29.77
CA VAL A 463 10.24 29.06 -28.83
C VAL A 463 8.79 28.64 -29.05
N LYS A 464 8.33 28.43 -30.29
CA LYS A 464 6.94 28.01 -30.56
C LYS A 464 6.63 26.63 -30.04
N GLU A 465 7.53 25.69 -30.34
CA GLU A 465 7.41 24.31 -29.87
C GLU A 465 7.49 24.25 -28.34
N ALA A 466 8.35 25.04 -27.73
CA ALA A 466 8.44 25.14 -26.27
C ALA A 466 7.10 25.61 -25.66
N ILE A 467 6.48 26.66 -26.23
CA ILE A 467 5.17 27.16 -25.80
C ILE A 467 4.11 26.05 -25.87
N ASP A 468 4.08 25.30 -26.97
CA ASP A 468 3.11 24.21 -27.14
C ASP A 468 3.30 23.10 -26.07
N MET A 469 4.55 22.79 -25.74
CA MET A 469 4.85 21.80 -24.68
C MET A 469 4.46 22.32 -23.28
N PHE A 470 4.83 23.56 -22.95
CA PHE A 470 4.46 24.15 -21.66
C PHE A 470 2.94 24.33 -21.51
N LYS A 471 2.20 24.67 -22.58
CA LYS A 471 0.74 24.70 -22.56
C LYS A 471 0.15 23.33 -22.21
N LYS A 472 0.67 22.24 -22.78
CA LYS A 472 0.25 20.89 -22.42
C LYS A 472 0.60 20.55 -20.98
N ALA A 473 1.80 20.92 -20.50
CA ALA A 473 2.19 20.70 -19.12
C ALA A 473 1.21 21.35 -18.13
N VAL A 474 0.80 22.61 -18.36
CA VAL A 474 -0.17 23.30 -17.49
C VAL A 474 -1.61 22.83 -17.70
N GLU A 475 -1.96 22.33 -18.89
CA GLU A 475 -3.27 21.72 -19.16
C GLU A 475 -3.45 20.43 -18.32
N TYR A 476 -2.44 19.56 -18.31
CA TYR A 476 -2.50 18.30 -17.56
C TYR A 476 -2.26 18.48 -16.06
N ASN A 477 -1.44 19.47 -15.66
CA ASN A 477 -1.25 19.83 -14.25
C ASN A 477 -1.36 21.35 -14.05
N PRO A 478 -2.56 21.90 -13.80
CA PRO A 478 -2.75 23.32 -13.55
C PRO A 478 -2.03 23.87 -12.32
N ASN A 479 -1.62 22.99 -11.39
CA ASN A 479 -0.87 23.35 -10.18
C ASN A 479 0.66 23.17 -10.33
N TYR A 480 1.18 23.13 -11.55
CA TYR A 480 2.61 23.00 -11.81
C TYR A 480 3.23 24.41 -11.99
N ALA A 481 3.74 24.98 -10.89
CA ALA A 481 4.28 26.35 -10.88
C ALA A 481 5.42 26.55 -11.90
N LEU A 482 6.35 25.58 -11.99
CA LEU A 482 7.49 25.65 -12.92
C LEU A 482 7.04 25.65 -14.39
N ALA A 483 6.00 24.90 -14.75
CA ALA A 483 5.48 24.93 -16.12
C ALA A 483 4.83 26.27 -16.47
N HIS A 484 4.08 26.90 -15.56
CA HIS A 484 3.56 28.26 -15.73
C HIS A 484 4.68 29.29 -15.87
N PHE A 485 5.72 29.17 -15.07
CA PHE A 485 6.91 30.02 -15.13
C PHE A 485 7.62 29.91 -16.49
N ASN A 486 7.87 28.69 -16.95
CA ASN A 486 8.53 28.44 -18.24
C ASN A 486 7.66 28.90 -19.42
N LEU A 487 6.34 28.72 -19.33
CA LEU A 487 5.41 29.29 -20.33
C LEU A 487 5.48 30.82 -20.37
N ALA A 488 5.46 31.47 -19.19
CA ALA A 488 5.61 32.92 -19.08
C ALA A 488 6.92 33.39 -19.68
N ARG A 489 8.03 32.73 -19.40
CA ARG A 489 9.35 33.04 -19.96
C ARG A 489 9.36 32.91 -21.48
N SER A 490 8.72 31.89 -22.03
CA SER A 490 8.62 31.68 -23.47
C SER A 490 7.76 32.76 -24.16
N ILE A 491 6.63 33.15 -23.55
CA ILE A 491 5.76 34.20 -24.04
C ILE A 491 6.46 35.58 -23.99
N ALA A 492 7.25 35.84 -22.93
CA ALA A 492 8.05 37.06 -22.83
C ALA A 492 9.03 37.22 -24.03
N ILE A 493 9.65 36.12 -24.46
CA ILE A 493 10.55 36.11 -25.64
C ILE A 493 9.80 36.47 -26.92
N THR A 494 8.52 36.13 -27.05
CA THR A 494 7.71 36.53 -28.21
C THR A 494 7.31 38.01 -28.21
N GLY A 495 7.56 38.74 -27.11
CA GLY A 495 7.27 40.16 -26.95
C GLY A 495 5.92 40.48 -26.33
N ASP A 496 5.08 39.48 -26.01
CA ASP A 496 3.81 39.69 -25.29
C ASP A 496 4.05 39.82 -23.77
N LYS A 497 4.51 41.01 -23.38
CA LYS A 497 4.83 41.31 -21.97
C LYS A 497 3.61 41.24 -21.06
N ILE A 498 2.40 41.56 -21.57
CA ILE A 498 1.17 41.57 -20.77
C ILE A 498 0.75 40.14 -20.44
N GLU A 499 0.75 39.24 -21.41
CA GLU A 499 0.40 37.84 -21.17
C GLU A 499 1.47 37.14 -20.34
N ALA A 500 2.75 37.43 -20.59
CA ALA A 500 3.84 36.93 -19.77
C ALA A 500 3.68 37.31 -18.28
N ALA A 501 3.35 38.56 -17.98
CA ALA A 501 3.14 39.04 -16.61
C ALA A 501 1.98 38.29 -15.91
N LYS A 502 0.88 38.04 -16.62
CA LYS A 502 -0.24 37.26 -16.07
C LYS A 502 0.17 35.83 -15.75
N LEU A 503 0.92 35.18 -16.63
CA LEU A 503 1.39 33.80 -16.41
C LEU A 503 2.39 33.71 -15.27
N TYR A 504 3.30 34.66 -15.11
CA TYR A 504 4.17 34.77 -13.94
C TYR A 504 3.37 34.98 -12.65
N GLN A 505 2.29 35.77 -12.69
CA GLN A 505 1.42 35.93 -11.52
C GLN A 505 0.72 34.61 -11.14
N ILE A 506 0.25 33.84 -12.15
CA ILE A 506 -0.30 32.49 -11.90
C ILE A 506 0.78 31.57 -11.31
N ALA A 507 1.99 31.57 -11.87
CA ALA A 507 3.11 30.81 -11.33
C ALA A 507 3.39 31.16 -9.86
N GLN A 508 3.37 32.46 -9.51
CA GLN A 508 3.57 32.94 -8.14
C GLN A 508 2.46 32.46 -7.20
N ASP A 509 1.19 32.48 -7.63
CA ASP A 509 0.07 32.05 -6.81
C ASP A 509 0.07 30.54 -6.59
N VAL A 510 0.39 29.76 -7.61
CA VAL A 510 0.56 28.31 -7.51
C VAL A 510 1.78 27.97 -6.62
N ASN A 511 2.89 28.69 -6.81
CA ASN A 511 4.13 28.44 -6.05
C ASN A 511 3.99 28.68 -4.54
N LYS A 512 3.04 29.49 -4.08
CA LYS A 512 2.70 29.63 -2.65
C LYS A 512 2.29 28.29 -2.01
N ILE A 513 1.79 27.37 -2.82
CA ILE A 513 1.33 26.05 -2.38
C ILE A 513 2.41 24.99 -2.66
N THR A 514 3.04 25.02 -3.82
CA THR A 514 3.96 23.98 -4.30
C THR A 514 5.41 24.20 -3.87
N ASN A 515 5.81 25.47 -3.71
CA ASN A 515 7.17 25.88 -3.35
C ASN A 515 8.27 25.30 -4.27
N GLU A 516 7.98 25.26 -5.58
CA GLU A 516 8.88 24.70 -6.61
C GLU A 516 9.97 25.68 -7.08
N ILE A 517 9.74 26.98 -6.91
CA ILE A 517 10.58 28.08 -7.46
C ILE A 517 10.86 29.08 -6.35
N ASP A 518 12.07 29.65 -6.34
CA ASP A 518 12.35 30.79 -5.45
C ASP A 518 11.39 31.94 -5.78
N PRO A 519 10.56 32.42 -4.82
CA PRO A 519 9.65 33.52 -5.03
C PRO A 519 10.32 34.80 -5.54
N GLN A 520 11.59 35.01 -5.24
CA GLN A 520 12.37 36.15 -5.71
C GLN A 520 12.62 36.05 -7.20
N ASP A 521 12.93 34.87 -7.75
CA ASP A 521 13.15 34.66 -9.17
C ASP A 521 11.91 35.05 -10.00
N ILE A 522 10.71 34.67 -9.53
CA ILE A 522 9.46 35.03 -10.19
C ILE A 522 9.28 36.56 -10.17
N THR A 523 9.51 37.20 -9.04
CA THR A 523 9.39 38.65 -8.84
C THR A 523 10.35 39.40 -9.75
N ASP A 524 11.59 38.96 -9.84
CA ASP A 524 12.62 39.59 -10.67
C ASP A 524 12.28 39.49 -12.17
N LYS A 525 11.71 38.36 -12.61
CA LYS A 525 11.24 38.18 -13.98
C LYS A 525 10.06 39.11 -14.31
N ILE A 526 9.11 39.29 -13.38
CA ILE A 526 7.99 40.24 -13.57
C ILE A 526 8.52 41.65 -13.72
N ASN A 527 9.43 42.10 -12.84
CA ASN A 527 10.01 43.44 -12.89
C ASN A 527 10.77 43.66 -14.21
N ALA A 528 11.60 42.71 -14.62
CA ALA A 528 12.38 42.80 -15.87
C ALA A 528 11.54 42.85 -17.15
N LEU A 529 10.24 42.57 -17.11
CA LEU A 529 9.37 42.73 -18.29
C LEU A 529 9.12 44.19 -18.65
N PHE A 530 9.16 45.10 -17.67
CA PHE A 530 8.73 46.49 -17.82
C PHE A 530 9.88 47.50 -17.68
N ASP A 531 11.06 47.00 -17.26
CA ASP A 531 12.32 47.77 -17.34
C ASP A 531 12.84 47.79 -18.81
#